data_23b866cee934bab7603fc1f16f6e2761
#
_entry.id   23b866cee934bab7603fc1f16f6e2761
#
_cell.length_a   1.000
_cell.length_b   1.000
_cell.length_c   1.000
_cell.angle_alpha   90.00
_cell.angle_beta   90.00
_cell.angle_gamma   90.00
#
_symmetry.space_group_name_H-M   'P 1'
#
loop_
_entity.id
_entity.type
_entity.pdbx_description
1 polymer ?
#
loop_
_entity_poly.entity_id
_entity_poly.type
_entity_poly.pdbx_seq_one_letter_code
_entity_poly.pdbx_strand_id
1 'polypeptide(L)'
;MAFMDWALHPTELWAAFWYVMRHAPPDEKTPKLQVSGDMKRCYDFLEMTSRSFAAVIQELNPKLRDGICLFYLILRGLDTVEDDMTIPGAKKRQVLEAFHEVLYQKGWTFKESGPDEKDAVLLVEFDVVINEFMRLPTEYQDVIVDITKRMGAGMAKYTRARVETLEDYNEYCHYVAGLVGHGLSRLFAVSGLEDKAVGERLELANSMGLFLQKTNITRDINEDVLDGRCFWPKAIWNKYADSEEELISTRNRDKGIDALNE
;
A
#
# COMPACT_ATOMS: atom_id res chain seq x y z
N MET A 1 24.95 11.96 -17.70
CA MET A 1 24.40 13.11 -16.96
C MET A 1 24.35 12.87 -15.44
N ALA A 2 24.01 11.70 -14.95
CA ALA A 2 23.88 11.42 -13.49
C ALA A 2 25.18 11.59 -12.65
N PHE A 3 26.38 11.37 -13.22
CA PHE A 3 27.63 11.43 -12.44
C PHE A 3 28.10 12.87 -12.13
N MET A 4 27.69 13.87 -12.93
CA MET A 4 28.05 15.28 -12.70
C MET A 4 27.15 15.95 -11.65
N ASP A 5 25.90 15.52 -11.50
CA ASP A 5 25.00 16.05 -10.47
C ASP A 5 25.46 15.64 -9.05
N TRP A 6 25.99 14.45 -8.89
CA TRP A 6 26.51 13.96 -7.60
C TRP A 6 27.72 14.76 -7.09
N ALA A 7 28.55 15.27 -7.99
CA ALA A 7 29.71 16.10 -7.61
C ALA A 7 29.31 17.46 -7.01
N LEU A 8 28.10 17.92 -7.25
CA LEU A 8 27.54 19.17 -6.70
C LEU A 8 26.91 18.98 -5.28
N HIS A 9 26.77 17.73 -4.81
CA HIS A 9 26.17 17.39 -3.52
C HIS A 9 27.13 16.54 -2.65
N PRO A 10 28.24 17.13 -2.15
CA PRO A 10 29.27 16.38 -1.40
C PRO A 10 28.75 15.77 -0.09
N THR A 11 27.70 16.33 0.51
CA THR A 11 27.03 15.77 1.70
C THR A 11 26.26 14.48 1.39
N GLU A 12 25.63 14.43 0.22
CA GLU A 12 24.92 13.23 -0.25
C GLU A 12 25.90 12.13 -0.63
N LEU A 13 27.02 12.47 -1.30
CA LEU A 13 28.09 11.52 -1.58
C LEU A 13 28.68 10.94 -0.29
N TRP A 14 28.86 11.78 0.72
CA TRP A 14 29.36 11.34 2.03
C TRP A 14 28.36 10.43 2.74
N ALA A 15 27.08 10.78 2.69
CA ALA A 15 26.00 9.95 3.25
C ALA A 15 25.89 8.61 2.51
N ALA A 16 25.95 8.61 1.18
CA ALA A 16 25.94 7.39 0.36
C ALA A 16 27.17 6.51 0.62
N PHE A 17 28.37 7.10 0.75
CA PHE A 17 29.57 6.38 1.11
C PHE A 17 29.47 5.70 2.47
N TRP A 18 28.99 6.44 3.50
CA TRP A 18 28.78 5.88 4.83
C TRP A 18 27.67 4.82 4.86
N TYR A 19 26.61 4.99 4.06
CA TYR A 19 25.58 4.00 3.89
C TYR A 19 26.16 2.68 3.33
N VAL A 20 26.89 2.75 2.21
CA VAL A 20 27.55 1.59 1.59
C VAL A 20 28.56 0.94 2.53
N MET A 21 29.35 1.73 3.27
CA MET A 21 30.34 1.20 4.23
C MET A 21 29.72 0.52 5.44
N ARG A 22 28.55 0.97 5.89
CA ARG A 22 27.81 0.37 7.01
C ARG A 22 26.93 -0.81 6.59
N HIS A 23 26.47 -0.78 5.35
CA HIS A 23 25.59 -1.77 4.74
C HIS A 23 26.33 -2.55 3.63
N ALA A 24 27.67 -2.70 3.77
CA ALA A 24 28.41 -3.64 2.93
C ALA A 24 27.66 -4.97 2.93
N PRO A 25 27.50 -5.63 1.75
CA PRO A 25 26.76 -6.88 1.70
C PRO A 25 27.32 -7.81 2.77
N PRO A 26 26.45 -8.44 3.57
CA PRO A 26 26.89 -9.27 4.67
C PRO A 26 27.88 -10.29 4.11
N ASP A 27 29.09 -10.34 4.71
CA ASP A 27 30.06 -11.38 4.42
C ASP A 27 29.30 -12.72 4.43
N GLU A 28 29.66 -13.67 3.57
CA GLU A 28 29.04 -15.02 3.54
C GLU A 28 29.04 -15.71 4.91
N LYS A 29 29.75 -15.17 5.87
CA LYS A 29 29.86 -15.61 7.27
C LYS A 29 28.79 -15.03 8.22
N THR A 30 28.00 -14.05 7.77
CA THR A 30 26.89 -13.57 8.61
C THR A 30 25.83 -14.67 8.66
N PRO A 31 25.43 -15.16 9.85
CA PRO A 31 24.41 -16.20 9.94
C PRO A 31 23.17 -15.69 9.21
N LYS A 32 22.84 -16.30 8.06
CA LYS A 32 21.55 -16.04 7.41
C LYS A 32 20.51 -16.34 8.47
N LEU A 33 19.67 -15.33 8.81
CA LEU A 33 18.54 -15.53 9.70
C LEU A 33 17.82 -16.79 9.22
N GLN A 34 17.64 -17.78 10.11
CA GLN A 34 16.85 -18.96 9.78
C GLN A 34 15.37 -18.51 9.78
N VAL A 35 14.95 -18.00 8.64
CA VAL A 35 13.56 -17.65 8.38
C VAL A 35 12.84 -18.94 8.01
N SER A 36 11.61 -19.13 8.46
CA SER A 36 10.77 -20.26 8.02
C SER A 36 10.62 -20.25 6.50
N GLY A 37 10.32 -21.39 5.88
CA GLY A 37 10.09 -21.46 4.44
C GLY A 37 8.98 -20.51 3.99
N ASP A 38 7.92 -20.41 4.78
CA ASP A 38 6.77 -19.51 4.52
C ASP A 38 7.18 -18.05 4.64
N MET A 39 7.95 -17.67 5.67
CA MET A 39 8.41 -16.28 5.81
C MET A 39 9.37 -15.88 4.68
N LYS A 40 10.20 -16.80 4.21
CA LYS A 40 11.03 -16.55 3.03
C LYS A 40 10.16 -16.26 1.81
N ARG A 41 9.11 -17.04 1.59
CA ARG A 41 8.15 -16.81 0.50
C ARG A 41 7.44 -15.47 0.65
N CYS A 42 7.12 -15.04 1.87
CA CYS A 42 6.58 -13.69 2.13
C CYS A 42 7.55 -12.59 1.69
N TYR A 43 8.86 -12.74 1.94
CA TYR A 43 9.85 -11.79 1.45
C TYR A 43 9.99 -11.81 -0.08
N ASP A 44 9.88 -12.98 -0.71
CA ASP A 44 9.85 -13.07 -2.18
C ASP A 44 8.64 -12.29 -2.73
N PHE A 45 7.46 -12.42 -2.12
CA PHE A 45 6.28 -11.64 -2.49
C PHE A 45 6.50 -10.13 -2.26
N LEU A 46 7.10 -9.75 -1.15
CA LEU A 46 7.42 -8.36 -0.87
C LEU A 46 8.30 -7.75 -1.97
N GLU A 47 9.29 -8.47 -2.45
CA GLU A 47 10.15 -8.03 -3.55
C GLU A 47 9.40 -7.97 -4.89
N MET A 48 8.50 -8.91 -5.15
CA MET A 48 7.69 -8.95 -6.37
C MET A 48 6.68 -7.81 -6.45
N THR A 49 5.99 -7.51 -5.33
CA THR A 49 4.87 -6.55 -5.31
C THR A 49 5.29 -5.14 -4.93
N SER A 50 6.49 -4.95 -4.34
CA SER A 50 6.93 -3.67 -3.81
C SER A 50 8.39 -3.36 -4.16
N ARG A 51 8.62 -2.58 -5.20
CA ARG A 51 9.97 -2.24 -5.66
C ARG A 51 10.80 -1.46 -4.62
N SER A 52 10.23 -0.42 -4.04
CA SER A 52 10.94 0.49 -3.11
C SER A 52 10.72 0.15 -1.64
N PHE A 53 9.52 -0.30 -1.26
CA PHE A 53 9.23 -0.63 0.14
C PHE A 53 9.94 -1.91 0.59
N ALA A 54 10.21 -2.86 -0.31
CA ALA A 54 10.93 -4.08 0.03
C ALA A 54 12.28 -3.77 0.70
N ALA A 55 13.08 -2.89 0.10
CA ALA A 55 14.37 -2.50 0.65
C ALA A 55 14.24 -1.85 2.03
N VAL A 56 13.27 -0.92 2.19
CA VAL A 56 13.04 -0.22 3.46
C VAL A 56 12.56 -1.18 4.55
N ILE A 57 11.62 -2.08 4.22
CA ILE A 57 11.07 -3.05 5.20
C ILE A 57 12.15 -4.02 5.65
N GLN A 58 13.01 -4.49 4.75
CA GLN A 58 14.09 -5.42 5.09
C GLN A 58 15.16 -4.82 6.00
N GLU A 59 15.35 -3.50 5.99
CA GLU A 59 16.27 -2.77 6.87
C GLU A 59 15.69 -2.50 8.28
N LEU A 60 14.41 -2.78 8.51
CA LEU A 60 13.81 -2.57 9.82
C LEU A 60 14.38 -3.51 10.89
N ASN A 61 14.27 -3.09 12.15
CA ASN A 61 14.60 -3.94 13.28
C ASN A 61 13.85 -5.28 13.19
N PRO A 62 14.50 -6.43 13.43
CA PRO A 62 13.89 -7.76 13.32
C PRO A 62 12.57 -7.94 14.09
N LYS A 63 12.40 -7.24 15.21
CA LYS A 63 11.13 -7.27 15.98
C LYS A 63 9.93 -6.69 15.22
N LEU A 64 10.19 -5.79 14.28
CA LEU A 64 9.16 -5.05 13.55
C LEU A 64 9.05 -5.51 12.10
N ARG A 65 10.17 -5.91 11.50
CA ARG A 65 10.32 -6.21 10.08
C ARG A 65 9.30 -7.22 9.57
N ASP A 66 9.21 -8.38 10.24
CA ASP A 66 8.31 -9.46 9.82
C ASP A 66 6.85 -9.02 9.94
N GLY A 67 6.49 -8.32 11.03
CA GLY A 67 5.15 -7.76 11.23
C GLY A 67 4.77 -6.75 10.15
N ILE A 68 5.68 -5.86 9.75
CA ILE A 68 5.42 -4.86 8.69
C ILE A 68 5.42 -5.51 7.31
N CYS A 69 6.27 -6.52 7.07
CA CYS A 69 6.22 -7.30 5.84
C CYS A 69 4.83 -7.94 5.66
N LEU A 70 4.32 -8.62 6.68
CA LEU A 70 3.01 -9.26 6.63
C LEU A 70 1.86 -8.24 6.56
N PHE A 71 1.96 -7.13 7.28
CA PHE A 71 1.01 -6.02 7.16
C PHE A 71 0.93 -5.51 5.71
N TYR A 72 2.08 -5.25 5.08
CA TYR A 72 2.14 -4.84 3.69
C TYR A 72 1.48 -5.87 2.75
N LEU A 73 1.84 -7.17 2.88
CA LEU A 73 1.32 -8.22 2.00
C LEU A 73 -0.19 -8.42 2.16
N ILE A 74 -0.70 -8.32 3.38
CA ILE A 74 -2.15 -8.43 3.66
C ILE A 74 -2.90 -7.28 2.98
N LEU A 75 -2.42 -6.05 3.10
CA LEU A 75 -3.04 -4.91 2.45
C LEU A 75 -2.86 -4.95 0.92
N ARG A 76 -1.71 -5.43 0.42
CA ARG A 76 -1.51 -5.66 -1.02
C ARG A 76 -2.49 -6.69 -1.57
N GLY A 77 -2.76 -7.79 -0.83
CA GLY A 77 -3.79 -8.76 -1.23
C GLY A 77 -5.19 -8.13 -1.30
N LEU A 78 -5.50 -7.22 -0.38
CA LEU A 78 -6.76 -6.46 -0.39
C LEU A 78 -6.84 -5.52 -1.60
N ASP A 79 -5.76 -4.76 -1.89
CA ASP A 79 -5.65 -3.88 -3.07
C ASP A 79 -5.83 -4.68 -4.36
N THR A 80 -5.18 -5.85 -4.48
CA THR A 80 -5.28 -6.74 -5.65
C THR A 80 -6.74 -7.14 -5.94
N VAL A 81 -7.53 -7.40 -4.90
CA VAL A 81 -8.97 -7.66 -5.06
C VAL A 81 -9.74 -6.40 -5.48
N GLU A 82 -9.39 -5.23 -4.93
CA GLU A 82 -10.05 -3.96 -5.28
C GLU A 82 -9.79 -3.59 -6.73
N ASP A 83 -8.54 -3.68 -7.17
CA ASP A 83 -8.09 -3.23 -8.48
C ASP A 83 -8.57 -4.15 -9.63
N ASP A 84 -8.74 -5.43 -9.37
CA ASP A 84 -9.11 -6.40 -10.40
C ASP A 84 -10.52 -6.16 -10.97
N MET A 85 -10.59 -5.52 -12.13
CA MET A 85 -11.85 -5.18 -12.81
C MET A 85 -12.59 -6.40 -13.36
N THR A 86 -11.99 -7.60 -13.37
CA THR A 86 -12.62 -8.83 -13.86
C THR A 86 -13.53 -9.46 -12.80
N ILE A 87 -13.32 -9.15 -11.52
CA ILE A 87 -14.12 -9.68 -10.41
C ILE A 87 -15.49 -8.98 -10.38
N PRO A 88 -16.62 -9.74 -10.44
CA PRO A 88 -17.95 -9.16 -10.36
C PRO A 88 -18.12 -8.32 -9.08
N GLY A 89 -18.64 -7.09 -9.20
CA GLY A 89 -18.68 -6.12 -8.11
C GLY A 89 -19.37 -6.61 -6.82
N ALA A 90 -20.39 -7.48 -6.91
CA ALA A 90 -21.02 -8.08 -5.73
C ALA A 90 -20.05 -9.00 -4.98
N LYS A 91 -19.30 -9.84 -5.71
CA LYS A 91 -18.32 -10.74 -5.15
C LYS A 91 -17.10 -9.97 -4.60
N LYS A 92 -16.61 -8.97 -5.36
CA LYS A 92 -15.53 -8.09 -4.93
C LYS A 92 -15.83 -7.51 -3.54
N ARG A 93 -17.02 -6.92 -3.34
CA ARG A 93 -17.43 -6.38 -2.04
C ARG A 93 -17.46 -7.42 -0.94
N GLN A 94 -18.04 -8.59 -1.21
CA GLN A 94 -18.09 -9.68 -0.23
C GLN A 94 -16.68 -10.09 0.21
N VAL A 95 -15.74 -10.20 -0.72
CA VAL A 95 -14.34 -10.54 -0.40
C VAL A 95 -13.69 -9.43 0.39
N LEU A 96 -13.82 -8.16 -0.04
CA LEU A 96 -13.23 -7.01 0.64
C LEU A 96 -13.73 -6.87 2.09
N GLU A 97 -15.04 -6.97 2.32
CA GLU A 97 -15.65 -6.85 3.65
C GLU A 97 -15.21 -7.99 4.60
N ALA A 98 -15.06 -9.21 4.06
CA ALA A 98 -14.71 -10.40 4.84
C ALA A 98 -13.17 -10.65 4.90
N PHE A 99 -12.35 -9.87 4.22
CA PHE A 99 -10.92 -10.15 4.08
C PHE A 99 -10.17 -10.25 5.43
N HIS A 100 -10.60 -9.49 6.42
CA HIS A 100 -10.04 -9.56 7.78
C HIS A 100 -10.33 -10.89 8.49
N GLU A 101 -11.42 -11.59 8.12
CA GLU A 101 -11.80 -12.89 8.70
C GLU A 101 -10.97 -14.03 8.12
N VAL A 102 -10.56 -13.94 6.84
CA VAL A 102 -9.75 -14.98 6.20
C VAL A 102 -8.35 -15.08 6.80
N LEU A 103 -7.86 -14.05 7.48
CA LEU A 103 -6.57 -14.06 8.17
C LEU A 103 -6.48 -15.14 9.27
N TYR A 104 -7.63 -15.66 9.73
CA TYR A 104 -7.73 -16.78 10.68
C TYR A 104 -8.16 -18.09 10.03
N GLN A 105 -8.31 -18.13 8.69
CA GLN A 105 -8.72 -19.32 7.95
C GLN A 105 -7.53 -20.01 7.31
N LYS A 106 -6.91 -20.93 8.04
CA LYS A 106 -5.75 -21.67 7.57
C LYS A 106 -6.01 -22.35 6.22
N GLY A 107 -5.12 -22.14 5.26
CA GLY A 107 -5.22 -22.70 3.91
C GLY A 107 -6.14 -21.94 2.96
N TRP A 108 -6.65 -20.77 3.37
CA TRP A 108 -7.43 -19.92 2.46
C TRP A 108 -6.56 -19.35 1.35
N THR A 109 -7.07 -19.41 0.13
CA THR A 109 -6.45 -18.82 -1.07
C THR A 109 -7.55 -18.25 -1.95
N PHE A 110 -7.18 -17.32 -2.85
CA PHE A 110 -8.11 -16.77 -3.83
C PHE A 110 -7.53 -16.95 -5.25
N LYS A 111 -8.29 -17.62 -6.13
CA LYS A 111 -7.84 -18.04 -7.47
C LYS A 111 -8.71 -17.47 -8.59
N GLU A 112 -9.52 -16.48 -8.28
CA GLU A 112 -10.49 -15.93 -9.22
C GLU A 112 -10.10 -14.55 -9.74
N SER A 113 -8.83 -14.15 -9.55
CA SER A 113 -8.26 -12.97 -10.19
C SER A 113 -8.15 -13.16 -11.69
N GLY A 114 -8.26 -12.04 -12.41
CA GLY A 114 -8.09 -12.02 -13.87
C GLY A 114 -6.70 -12.44 -14.30
N PRO A 115 -6.55 -12.89 -15.55
CA PRO A 115 -5.28 -13.40 -16.07
C PRO A 115 -4.18 -12.31 -16.17
N ASP A 116 -4.58 -11.05 -16.24
CA ASP A 116 -3.67 -9.90 -16.38
C ASP A 116 -3.35 -9.22 -15.04
N GLU A 117 -3.94 -9.71 -13.91
CA GLU A 117 -3.67 -9.17 -12.58
C GLU A 117 -2.26 -9.53 -12.11
N LYS A 118 -1.42 -8.50 -11.97
CA LYS A 118 0.02 -8.65 -11.70
C LYS A 118 0.33 -9.37 -10.38
N ASP A 119 -0.45 -9.07 -9.36
CA ASP A 119 -0.21 -9.55 -8.00
C ASP A 119 -1.10 -10.76 -7.64
N ALA A 120 -1.82 -11.33 -8.63
CA ALA A 120 -2.68 -12.51 -8.44
C ALA A 120 -1.98 -13.68 -7.77
N VAL A 121 -0.68 -13.87 -8.02
CA VAL A 121 0.11 -14.96 -7.42
C VAL A 121 0.16 -14.88 -5.89
N LEU A 122 0.17 -13.67 -5.33
CA LEU A 122 0.09 -13.46 -3.88
C LEU A 122 -1.20 -14.05 -3.31
N LEU A 123 -2.34 -13.81 -3.98
CA LEU A 123 -3.65 -14.34 -3.54
C LEU A 123 -3.77 -15.85 -3.74
N VAL A 124 -3.13 -16.41 -4.75
CA VAL A 124 -3.11 -17.86 -5.03
C VAL A 124 -2.36 -18.64 -3.95
N GLU A 125 -1.32 -18.04 -3.36
CA GLU A 125 -0.50 -18.62 -2.29
C GLU A 125 -0.70 -17.86 -0.95
N PHE A 126 -1.86 -17.25 -0.73
CA PHE A 126 -2.10 -16.40 0.44
C PHE A 126 -2.10 -17.15 1.78
N ASP A 127 -2.28 -18.47 1.73
CA ASP A 127 -2.14 -19.35 2.89
C ASP A 127 -0.75 -19.28 3.54
N VAL A 128 0.29 -18.99 2.76
CA VAL A 128 1.65 -18.74 3.25
C VAL A 128 1.69 -17.48 4.15
N VAL A 129 1.03 -16.41 3.72
CA VAL A 129 0.93 -15.17 4.48
C VAL A 129 0.12 -15.38 5.76
N ILE A 130 -0.99 -16.11 5.67
CA ILE A 130 -1.84 -16.46 6.82
C ILE A 130 -1.06 -17.29 7.85
N ASN A 131 -0.28 -18.27 7.42
CA ASN A 131 0.51 -19.10 8.31
C ASN A 131 1.48 -18.27 9.16
N GLU A 132 2.16 -17.31 8.54
CA GLU A 132 3.10 -16.42 9.25
C GLU A 132 2.38 -15.35 10.07
N PHE A 133 1.27 -14.79 9.58
CA PHE A 133 0.43 -13.87 10.34
C PHE A 133 -0.05 -14.50 11.66
N MET A 134 -0.49 -15.75 11.64
CA MET A 134 -0.94 -16.47 12.84
C MET A 134 0.19 -16.75 13.86
N ARG A 135 1.45 -16.58 13.48
CA ARG A 135 2.62 -16.68 14.37
C ARG A 135 3.03 -15.36 15.00
N LEU A 136 2.51 -14.25 14.50
CA LEU A 136 2.79 -12.93 15.09
C LEU A 136 2.25 -12.84 16.52
N PRO A 137 2.84 -11.99 17.38
CA PRO A 137 2.24 -11.63 18.67
C PRO A 137 0.81 -11.10 18.49
N THR A 138 -0.06 -11.39 19.45
CA THR A 138 -1.50 -11.02 19.38
C THR A 138 -1.68 -9.52 19.17
N GLU A 139 -0.84 -8.68 19.80
CA GLU A 139 -0.90 -7.23 19.66
C GLU A 139 -0.66 -6.75 18.21
N TYR A 140 0.18 -7.46 17.45
CA TYR A 140 0.38 -7.19 16.03
C TYR A 140 -0.81 -7.65 15.22
N GLN A 141 -1.32 -8.86 15.50
CA GLN A 141 -2.50 -9.40 14.82
C GLN A 141 -3.70 -8.47 14.98
N ASP A 142 -3.95 -7.98 16.20
CA ASP A 142 -5.07 -7.07 16.50
C ASP A 142 -4.98 -5.78 15.68
N VAL A 143 -3.79 -5.18 15.57
CA VAL A 143 -3.59 -3.98 14.74
C VAL A 143 -3.86 -4.29 13.27
N ILE A 144 -3.29 -5.37 12.75
CA ILE A 144 -3.41 -5.74 11.34
C ILE A 144 -4.86 -6.02 10.97
N VAL A 145 -5.57 -6.81 11.80
CA VAL A 145 -6.98 -7.15 11.57
C VAL A 145 -7.87 -5.92 11.61
N ASP A 146 -7.70 -5.02 12.58
CA ASP A 146 -8.47 -3.78 12.68
C ASP A 146 -8.31 -2.92 11.41
N ILE A 147 -7.07 -2.72 10.96
CA ILE A 147 -6.81 -1.94 9.76
C ILE A 147 -7.38 -2.63 8.51
N THR A 148 -7.15 -3.93 8.34
CA THR A 148 -7.67 -4.70 7.21
C THR A 148 -9.19 -4.64 7.13
N LYS A 149 -9.88 -4.78 8.27
CA LYS A 149 -11.35 -4.67 8.36
C LYS A 149 -11.85 -3.31 7.90
N ARG A 150 -11.26 -2.24 8.42
CA ARG A 150 -11.69 -0.86 8.11
C ARG A 150 -11.38 -0.49 6.67
N MET A 151 -10.20 -0.86 6.18
CA MET A 151 -9.77 -0.63 4.80
C MET A 151 -10.67 -1.40 3.83
N GLY A 152 -10.91 -2.69 4.06
CA GLY A 152 -11.80 -3.51 3.23
C GLY A 152 -13.24 -2.98 3.17
N ALA A 153 -13.79 -2.50 4.29
CA ALA A 153 -15.11 -1.87 4.32
C ALA A 153 -15.14 -0.56 3.50
N GLY A 154 -14.08 0.26 3.59
CA GLY A 154 -13.94 1.49 2.80
C GLY A 154 -13.83 1.20 1.30
N MET A 155 -12.97 0.27 0.90
CA MET A 155 -12.82 -0.17 -0.49
C MET A 155 -14.16 -0.72 -1.04
N ALA A 156 -14.85 -1.56 -0.26
CA ALA A 156 -16.15 -2.09 -0.65
C ALA A 156 -17.19 -0.99 -0.88
N LYS A 157 -17.19 0.09 -0.07
CA LYS A 157 -18.03 1.27 -0.28
C LYS A 157 -17.75 1.92 -1.63
N TYR A 158 -16.48 2.16 -1.95
CA TYR A 158 -16.06 2.87 -3.16
C TYR A 158 -16.09 2.01 -4.44
N THR A 159 -16.36 0.70 -4.35
CA THR A 159 -16.74 -0.07 -5.55
C THR A 159 -18.07 0.37 -6.17
N ARG A 160 -18.88 1.16 -5.47
CA ARG A 160 -20.19 1.68 -5.94
C ARG A 160 -20.26 3.18 -5.89
N ALA A 161 -19.70 3.80 -4.86
CA ALA A 161 -19.68 5.23 -4.69
C ALA A 161 -18.64 5.84 -5.64
N ARG A 162 -18.94 7.03 -6.15
CA ARG A 162 -17.98 7.88 -6.85
C ARG A 162 -17.43 8.92 -5.90
N VAL A 163 -16.26 9.43 -6.22
CA VAL A 163 -15.66 10.56 -5.52
C VAL A 163 -16.27 11.85 -6.11
N GLU A 164 -17.37 12.32 -5.52
CA GLU A 164 -18.08 13.50 -6.00
C GLU A 164 -17.51 14.79 -5.39
N THR A 165 -17.20 14.77 -4.10
CA THR A 165 -16.79 15.93 -3.30
C THR A 165 -15.34 15.82 -2.79
N LEU A 166 -14.80 16.90 -2.22
CA LEU A 166 -13.52 16.87 -1.52
C LEU A 166 -13.56 16.02 -0.24
N GLU A 167 -14.73 15.99 0.40
CA GLU A 167 -14.98 15.13 1.55
C GLU A 167 -14.91 13.67 1.17
N ASP A 168 -15.56 13.24 0.07
CA ASP A 168 -15.44 11.87 -0.46
C ASP A 168 -14.00 11.53 -0.81
N TYR A 169 -13.27 12.47 -1.41
CA TYR A 169 -11.86 12.31 -1.76
C TYR A 169 -10.99 12.08 -0.53
N ASN A 170 -11.18 12.89 0.50
CA ASN A 170 -10.45 12.72 1.76
C ASN A 170 -10.82 11.40 2.45
N GLU A 171 -12.09 11.02 2.42
CA GLU A 171 -12.57 9.76 3.00
C GLU A 171 -11.99 8.55 2.27
N TYR A 172 -12.00 8.53 0.94
CA TYR A 172 -11.38 7.47 0.16
C TYR A 172 -9.88 7.35 0.49
N CYS A 173 -9.14 8.47 0.41
CA CYS A 173 -7.72 8.50 0.76
C CYS A 173 -7.45 8.07 2.21
N HIS A 174 -8.36 8.37 3.14
CA HIS A 174 -8.28 7.87 4.51
C HIS A 174 -8.36 6.35 4.55
N TYR A 175 -9.32 5.75 3.86
CA TYR A 175 -9.47 4.30 3.86
C TYR A 175 -8.25 3.58 3.27
N VAL A 176 -7.77 4.00 2.10
CA VAL A 176 -6.73 3.26 1.38
C VAL A 176 -5.29 3.61 1.81
N ALA A 177 -5.06 4.74 2.47
CA ALA A 177 -3.72 5.18 2.88
C ALA A 177 -3.64 5.75 4.30
N GLY A 178 -4.62 6.54 4.73
CA GLY A 178 -4.65 7.05 6.11
C GLY A 178 -4.63 5.92 7.13
N LEU A 179 -5.42 4.86 6.91
CA LEU A 179 -5.45 3.67 7.75
C LEU A 179 -4.13 2.90 7.74
N VAL A 180 -3.39 2.89 6.62
CA VAL A 180 -2.03 2.33 6.56
C VAL A 180 -1.11 3.09 7.51
N GLY A 181 -1.16 4.42 7.51
CA GLY A 181 -0.44 5.27 8.45
C GLY A 181 -0.79 4.97 9.91
N HIS A 182 -2.09 4.79 10.22
CA HIS A 182 -2.55 4.38 11.54
C HIS A 182 -1.97 3.02 11.94
N GLY A 183 -2.01 2.04 11.04
CA GLY A 183 -1.47 0.70 11.27
C GLY A 183 0.01 0.72 11.57
N LEU A 184 0.80 1.41 10.75
CA LEU A 184 2.25 1.56 10.95
C LEU A 184 2.56 2.20 12.31
N SER A 185 1.94 3.34 12.65
CA SER A 185 2.15 4.01 13.93
C SER A 185 1.83 3.11 15.12
N ARG A 186 0.74 2.33 15.03
CA ARG A 186 0.36 1.37 16.08
C ARG A 186 1.33 0.19 16.16
N LEU A 187 1.78 -0.35 15.02
CA LEU A 187 2.79 -1.43 14.98
C LEU A 187 4.13 -0.97 15.57
N PHE A 188 4.57 0.25 15.26
CA PHE A 188 5.74 0.84 15.90
C PHE A 188 5.59 0.92 17.42
N ALA A 189 4.44 1.39 17.92
CA ALA A 189 4.18 1.50 19.34
C ALA A 189 4.13 0.13 20.06
N VAL A 190 3.44 -0.87 19.51
CA VAL A 190 3.32 -2.20 20.14
C VAL A 190 4.61 -3.02 20.04
N SER A 191 5.52 -2.68 19.11
CA SER A 191 6.85 -3.32 19.04
C SER A 191 7.74 -3.03 20.24
N GLY A 192 7.43 -1.95 20.98
CA GLY A 192 8.24 -1.45 22.09
C GLY A 192 9.57 -0.80 21.66
N LEU A 193 9.73 -0.53 20.35
CA LEU A 193 10.90 0.19 19.81
C LEU A 193 10.68 1.71 19.80
N GLU A 194 9.42 2.13 19.88
CA GLU A 194 9.01 3.53 19.89
C GLU A 194 8.12 3.84 21.09
N ASP A 195 7.98 5.13 21.40
CA ASP A 195 7.08 5.60 22.45
C ASP A 195 5.62 5.29 22.10
N LYS A 196 4.82 4.91 23.07
CA LYS A 196 3.38 4.63 22.89
C LYS A 196 2.62 5.81 22.29
N ALA A 197 3.05 7.04 22.57
CA ALA A 197 2.48 8.24 21.99
C ALA A 197 2.56 8.28 20.45
N VAL A 198 3.47 7.54 19.82
CA VAL A 198 3.53 7.40 18.35
C VAL A 198 2.25 6.73 17.83
N GLY A 199 1.78 5.68 18.52
CA GLY A 199 0.53 4.98 18.18
C GLY A 199 -0.75 5.79 18.43
N GLU A 200 -0.66 6.90 19.18
CA GLU A 200 -1.78 7.77 19.52
C GLU A 200 -1.90 8.99 18.57
N ARG A 201 -0.83 9.36 17.86
CA ARG A 201 -0.79 10.50 16.93
C ARG A 201 -1.37 10.18 15.55
N LEU A 202 -2.60 9.65 15.54
CA LEU A 202 -3.24 9.14 14.33
C LEU A 202 -3.57 10.23 13.29
N GLU A 203 -3.79 11.46 13.72
CA GLU A 203 -4.06 12.59 12.80
C GLU A 203 -2.88 12.90 11.90
N LEU A 204 -1.65 12.90 12.45
CA LEU A 204 -0.43 13.14 11.68
C LEU A 204 -0.18 11.98 10.70
N ALA A 205 -0.34 10.75 11.17
CA ALA A 205 -0.22 9.55 10.34
C ALA A 205 -1.25 9.55 9.19
N ASN A 206 -2.49 9.94 9.49
CA ASN A 206 -3.53 10.11 8.48
C ASN A 206 -3.15 11.18 7.45
N SER A 207 -2.69 12.36 7.90
CA SER A 207 -2.32 13.45 7.00
C SER A 207 -1.22 13.04 6.03
N MET A 208 -0.21 12.27 6.48
CA MET A 208 0.82 11.72 5.61
C MET A 208 0.23 10.71 4.63
N GLY A 209 -0.66 9.81 5.08
CA GLY A 209 -1.35 8.85 4.21
C GLY A 209 -2.14 9.56 3.11
N LEU A 210 -2.94 10.56 3.47
CA LEU A 210 -3.70 11.36 2.51
C LEU A 210 -2.80 12.05 1.48
N PHE A 211 -1.70 12.64 1.93
CA PHE A 211 -0.73 13.29 1.03
C PHE A 211 -0.18 12.30 0.00
N LEU A 212 0.27 11.13 0.45
CA LEU A 212 0.83 10.11 -0.44
C LEU A 212 -0.21 9.59 -1.44
N GLN A 213 -1.44 9.31 -0.98
CA GLN A 213 -2.49 8.79 -1.85
C GLN A 213 -2.97 9.83 -2.87
N LYS A 214 -3.12 11.08 -2.46
CA LYS A 214 -3.46 12.16 -3.38
C LYS A 214 -2.38 12.35 -4.44
N THR A 215 -1.10 12.20 -4.08
CA THR A 215 0.01 12.22 -5.04
C THR A 215 -0.08 11.07 -6.04
N ASN A 216 -0.43 9.84 -5.57
CA ASN A 216 -0.62 8.69 -6.45
C ASN A 216 -1.79 8.92 -7.40
N ILE A 217 -2.96 9.34 -6.91
CA ILE A 217 -4.15 9.61 -7.74
C ILE A 217 -3.84 10.69 -8.79
N THR A 218 -3.11 11.74 -8.41
CA THR A 218 -2.70 12.79 -9.36
C THR A 218 -1.76 12.25 -10.44
N ARG A 219 -0.82 11.38 -10.08
CA ARG A 219 0.12 10.76 -11.02
C ARG A 219 -0.59 9.79 -11.97
N ASP A 220 -1.51 9.01 -11.45
CA ASP A 220 -2.06 7.85 -12.14
C ASP A 220 -3.44 8.14 -12.80
N ILE A 221 -3.93 9.39 -12.75
CA ILE A 221 -5.26 9.79 -13.24
C ILE A 221 -5.56 9.31 -14.68
N ASN A 222 -4.56 9.33 -15.56
CA ASN A 222 -4.74 8.90 -16.95
C ASN A 222 -4.94 7.37 -17.03
N GLU A 223 -4.19 6.61 -16.27
CA GLU A 223 -4.29 5.15 -16.22
C GLU A 223 -5.62 4.73 -15.56
N ASP A 224 -5.97 5.35 -14.44
CA ASP A 224 -7.23 5.09 -13.73
C ASP A 224 -8.46 5.32 -14.61
N VAL A 225 -8.51 6.45 -15.33
CA VAL A 225 -9.65 6.75 -16.23
C VAL A 225 -9.74 5.76 -17.39
N LEU A 226 -8.61 5.32 -17.97
CA LEU A 226 -8.58 4.31 -19.01
C LEU A 226 -9.08 2.95 -18.51
N ASP A 227 -8.85 2.64 -17.23
CA ASP A 227 -9.37 1.44 -16.55
C ASP A 227 -10.82 1.60 -16.09
N GLY A 228 -11.48 2.73 -16.39
CA GLY A 228 -12.86 3.01 -16.02
C GLY A 228 -13.04 3.40 -14.54
N ARG A 229 -11.99 3.87 -13.89
CA ARG A 229 -11.97 4.36 -12.50
C ARG A 229 -11.60 5.85 -12.49
N CYS A 230 -12.22 6.62 -11.61
CA CYS A 230 -11.80 8.00 -11.38
C CYS A 230 -11.91 8.33 -9.90
N PHE A 231 -10.76 8.54 -9.29
CA PHE A 231 -10.64 8.93 -7.89
C PHE A 231 -10.45 10.44 -7.71
N TRP A 232 -10.33 11.18 -8.83
CA TRP A 232 -10.27 12.64 -8.80
C TRP A 232 -11.66 13.22 -8.50
N PRO A 233 -11.81 14.19 -7.59
CA PRO A 233 -13.13 14.71 -7.19
C PRO A 233 -13.87 15.36 -8.36
N LYS A 234 -15.10 14.93 -8.61
CA LYS A 234 -15.93 15.51 -9.66
C LYS A 234 -16.16 17.01 -9.45
N ALA A 235 -16.29 17.45 -8.20
CA ALA A 235 -16.42 18.87 -7.86
C ALA A 235 -15.27 19.73 -8.37
N ILE A 236 -14.12 19.15 -8.66
CA ILE A 236 -12.98 19.85 -9.29
C ILE A 236 -13.03 19.67 -10.81
N TRP A 237 -12.90 18.44 -11.32
CA TRP A 237 -12.69 18.22 -12.75
C TRP A 237 -13.88 18.64 -13.62
N ASN A 238 -15.12 18.59 -13.09
CA ASN A 238 -16.31 18.98 -13.85
C ASN A 238 -16.41 20.50 -14.14
N LYS A 239 -15.50 21.31 -13.57
CA LYS A 239 -15.35 22.73 -13.94
C LYS A 239 -14.58 22.92 -15.24
N TYR A 240 -13.84 21.89 -15.68
CA TYR A 240 -12.88 21.96 -16.77
C TYR A 240 -13.24 21.01 -17.93
N ALA A 241 -13.98 19.95 -17.66
CA ALA A 241 -14.35 18.93 -18.62
C ALA A 241 -15.76 18.39 -18.35
N ASP A 242 -16.45 17.96 -19.41
CA ASP A 242 -17.77 17.36 -19.31
C ASP A 242 -17.73 15.86 -18.96
N SER A 243 -16.58 15.21 -19.17
CA SER A 243 -16.33 13.82 -18.79
C SER A 243 -14.88 13.58 -18.35
N GLU A 244 -14.68 12.44 -17.68
CA GLU A 244 -13.35 12.01 -17.20
C GLU A 244 -12.40 11.76 -18.39
N GLU A 245 -12.90 11.19 -19.50
CA GLU A 245 -12.11 10.97 -20.71
C GLU A 245 -11.74 12.29 -21.40
N GLU A 246 -12.61 13.29 -21.34
CA GLU A 246 -12.29 14.62 -21.83
C GLU A 246 -11.18 15.27 -21.02
N LEU A 247 -11.18 15.09 -19.69
CA LEU A 247 -10.18 15.64 -18.78
C LEU A 247 -8.76 15.16 -19.15
N ILE A 248 -8.59 13.86 -19.44
CA ILE A 248 -7.30 13.26 -19.77
C ILE A 248 -6.92 13.39 -21.25
N SER A 249 -7.82 13.93 -22.09
CA SER A 249 -7.56 14.09 -23.52
C SER A 249 -6.41 15.05 -23.79
N THR A 250 -5.47 14.62 -24.64
CA THR A 250 -4.34 15.48 -25.08
C THR A 250 -4.79 16.78 -25.74
N ARG A 251 -6.02 16.82 -26.30
CA ARG A 251 -6.61 18.03 -26.89
C ARG A 251 -6.99 19.07 -25.83
N ASN A 252 -7.22 18.65 -24.58
CA ASN A 252 -7.62 19.49 -23.47
C ASN A 252 -6.53 19.59 -22.39
N ARG A 253 -5.27 19.40 -22.75
CA ARG A 253 -4.13 19.39 -21.83
C ARG A 253 -4.11 20.59 -20.88
N ASP A 254 -4.39 21.80 -21.37
CA ASP A 254 -4.38 23.00 -20.54
C ASP A 254 -5.49 22.96 -19.48
N LYS A 255 -6.69 22.51 -19.85
CA LYS A 255 -7.79 22.31 -18.89
C LYS A 255 -7.46 21.25 -17.84
N GLY A 256 -6.81 20.15 -18.23
CA GLY A 256 -6.32 19.12 -17.31
C GLY A 256 -5.29 19.68 -16.33
N ILE A 257 -4.36 20.52 -16.78
CA ILE A 257 -3.38 21.20 -15.92
C ILE A 257 -4.09 22.16 -14.96
N ASP A 258 -5.08 22.92 -15.43
CA ASP A 258 -5.83 23.86 -14.58
C ASP A 258 -6.61 23.09 -13.49
N ALA A 259 -7.22 21.95 -13.84
CA ALA A 259 -7.89 21.09 -12.87
C ALA A 259 -6.94 20.51 -11.82
N LEU A 260 -5.69 20.21 -12.20
CA LEU A 260 -4.67 19.72 -11.28
C LEU A 260 -4.08 20.80 -10.36
N ASN A 261 -4.17 22.07 -10.76
CA ASN A 261 -3.68 23.21 -9.98
C ASN A 261 -4.70 23.70 -8.94
N GLU A 262 -5.96 23.25 -9.01
CA GLU A 262 -7.00 23.59 -8.04
C GLU A 262 -6.99 22.63 -6.82
#